data_1f338c790758d930602af47b0d0730ef
#
_entry.id   1f338c790758d930602af47b0d0730ef
#
_cell.length_a   1.000
_cell.length_b   1.000
_cell.length_c   1.000
_cell.angle_alpha   90.00
_cell.angle_beta   90.00
_cell.angle_gamma   90.00
#
_symmetry.space_group_name_H-M   'P 1'
#
loop_
_entity.id
_entity.type
_entity.pdbx_description
1 polymer ?
#
loop_
_entity_poly.entity_id
_entity_poly.type
_entity_poly.pdbx_seq_one_letter_code
_entity_poly.pdbx_strand_id
1 'polypeptide(L)'
;TNSHHEPVNFFGTSRPEGETTILPSTWHENGLEFFGSFGKGYASFDYQAMIVAGLNPNGFDRNTWVAGGKQGIFEEDNFSSPAYVARLDYKGVPGLRVGASFYYCADAGSNSDKLDSYSSKVPLRIFTADAQYRNKYVIARGNIVYGNLGNSTGVSKVNIGQSNKSPYSRLIPVAKNAVSY
;
A
#
# COMPACT_ATOMS: atom_id res chain seq x y z
N THR A 1 -0.27 3.72 -11.82
CA THR A 1 -0.94 4.17 -13.05
C THR A 1 -2.23 3.42 -13.22
N ASN A 2 -3.27 4.16 -13.26
CA ASN A 2 -4.59 3.69 -12.96
C ASN A 2 -5.41 3.38 -14.20
N SER A 3 -5.08 2.33 -14.90
CA SER A 3 -5.95 1.74 -15.93
C SER A 3 -7.06 0.86 -15.35
N HIS A 4 -7.51 1.15 -14.12
CA HIS A 4 -8.15 0.14 -13.28
C HIS A 4 -9.66 0.20 -13.23
N HIS A 5 -10.26 1.13 -13.90
CA HIS A 5 -11.71 1.21 -13.91
C HIS A 5 -12.36 0.39 -15.04
N GLU A 6 -11.54 -0.20 -15.89
CA GLU A 6 -12.02 -0.97 -17.02
C GLU A 6 -12.06 -2.47 -16.73
N PRO A 7 -13.22 -3.11 -16.78
CA PRO A 7 -13.38 -4.55 -16.46
C PRO A 7 -12.52 -5.47 -17.31
N VAL A 8 -12.11 -5.06 -18.50
CA VAL A 8 -11.24 -5.84 -19.40
C VAL A 8 -9.85 -6.15 -18.82
N ASN A 9 -9.43 -5.43 -17.79
CA ASN A 9 -8.15 -5.64 -17.13
C ASN A 9 -8.22 -6.62 -15.95
N PHE A 10 -9.41 -7.09 -15.59
CA PHE A 10 -9.63 -8.02 -14.50
C PHE A 10 -10.07 -9.39 -15.01
N PHE A 11 -9.69 -10.44 -14.30
CA PHE A 11 -10.19 -11.79 -14.54
C PHE A 11 -11.58 -12.05 -13.96
N GLY A 12 -12.08 -11.14 -13.14
CA GLY A 12 -13.37 -11.21 -12.47
C GLY A 12 -14.10 -9.87 -12.49
N THR A 13 -15.29 -9.85 -11.92
CA THR A 13 -16.14 -8.64 -11.83
C THR A 13 -15.73 -7.70 -10.71
N SER A 14 -14.84 -8.12 -9.83
CA SER A 14 -14.32 -7.33 -8.71
C SER A 14 -12.80 -7.36 -8.67
N ARG A 15 -12.21 -6.34 -8.04
CA ARG A 15 -10.77 -6.29 -7.78
C ARG A 15 -10.36 -7.36 -6.77
N PRO A 16 -9.11 -7.83 -6.81
CA PRO A 16 -8.57 -8.66 -5.76
C PRO A 16 -8.74 -8.02 -4.37
N GLU A 17 -9.09 -8.81 -3.38
CA GLU A 17 -9.42 -8.31 -2.04
C GLU A 17 -8.24 -7.56 -1.40
N GLY A 18 -7.00 -7.99 -1.65
CA GLY A 18 -5.81 -7.29 -1.18
C GLY A 18 -5.67 -5.86 -1.68
N GLU A 19 -6.16 -5.58 -2.91
CA GLU A 19 -6.12 -4.25 -3.50
C GLU A 19 -7.28 -3.35 -3.06
N THR A 20 -8.30 -3.89 -2.43
CA THR A 20 -9.47 -3.11 -2.00
C THR A 20 -9.57 -2.98 -0.50
N THR A 21 -9.02 -3.94 0.24
CA THR A 21 -9.17 -4.03 1.69
C THR A 21 -7.88 -3.67 2.43
N ILE A 22 -6.72 -4.08 1.92
CA ILE A 22 -5.43 -3.87 2.60
C ILE A 22 -4.76 -2.58 2.14
N LEU A 23 -4.78 -2.32 0.83
CA LEU A 23 -4.13 -1.15 0.24
C LEU A 23 -5.15 -0.09 -0.19
N PRO A 24 -4.78 1.19 -0.18
CA PRO A 24 -5.63 2.24 -0.71
C PRO A 24 -6.02 1.94 -2.17
N SER A 25 -7.30 1.92 -2.46
CA SER A 25 -7.76 1.82 -3.84
C SER A 25 -7.40 3.10 -4.60
N THR A 26 -6.91 2.96 -5.85
CA THR A 26 -6.42 4.11 -6.61
C THR A 26 -5.36 4.91 -5.85
N TRP A 27 -4.41 4.19 -5.28
CA TRP A 27 -3.36 4.81 -4.47
C TRP A 27 -2.51 5.76 -5.31
N HIS A 28 -2.46 6.99 -4.87
CA HIS A 28 -1.62 8.04 -5.43
C HIS A 28 -1.09 8.85 -4.25
N GLU A 29 0.14 9.31 -4.38
CA GLU A 29 0.82 10.17 -3.42
C GLU A 29 1.70 11.15 -4.20
N ASN A 30 1.88 12.35 -3.67
CA ASN A 30 2.82 13.32 -4.22
C ASN A 30 4.24 12.96 -3.80
N GLY A 31 5.20 13.06 -4.72
CA GLY A 31 6.58 12.73 -4.43
C GLY A 31 7.49 12.76 -5.64
N LEU A 32 8.67 12.22 -5.46
CA LEU A 32 9.70 12.09 -6.50
C LEU A 32 9.87 10.62 -6.85
N GLU A 33 9.92 10.33 -8.15
CA GLU A 33 10.14 8.99 -8.68
C GLU A 33 11.41 8.94 -9.52
N PHE A 34 12.20 7.90 -9.31
CA PHE A 34 13.35 7.51 -10.12
C PHE A 34 13.05 6.13 -10.69
N PHE A 35 13.14 5.99 -12.00
CA PHE A 35 12.86 4.71 -12.66
C PHE A 35 13.82 4.47 -13.81
N GLY A 36 13.98 3.22 -14.19
CA GLY A 36 14.82 2.84 -15.30
C GLY A 36 14.83 1.34 -15.54
N SER A 37 15.63 0.94 -16.52
CA SER A 37 15.83 -0.44 -16.89
C SER A 37 17.32 -0.75 -16.96
N PHE A 38 17.71 -1.95 -16.58
CA PHE A 38 19.08 -2.43 -16.72
C PHE A 38 19.12 -3.91 -17.10
N GLY A 39 20.29 -4.34 -17.57
CA GLY A 39 20.49 -5.70 -18.03
C GLY A 39 20.18 -5.89 -19.52
N LYS A 40 20.38 -7.10 -20.02
CA LYS A 40 20.13 -7.51 -21.42
C LYS A 40 19.72 -8.98 -21.49
N GLY A 41 18.88 -9.29 -22.48
CA GLY A 41 18.44 -10.66 -22.73
C GLY A 41 17.71 -11.25 -21.52
N TYR A 42 18.15 -12.40 -21.05
CA TYR A 42 17.55 -13.08 -19.91
C TYR A 42 17.76 -12.39 -18.55
N ALA A 43 18.69 -11.44 -18.44
CA ALA A 43 18.95 -10.65 -17.24
C ALA A 43 18.41 -9.22 -17.41
N SER A 44 17.15 -9.05 -17.79
CA SER A 44 16.48 -7.77 -17.99
C SER A 44 15.60 -7.41 -16.80
N PHE A 45 15.82 -6.21 -16.23
CA PHE A 45 15.13 -5.71 -15.06
C PHE A 45 14.66 -4.27 -15.25
N ASP A 46 13.51 -3.96 -14.67
CA ASP A 46 13.06 -2.58 -14.45
C ASP A 46 13.09 -2.27 -12.96
N TYR A 47 13.47 -1.04 -12.61
CA TYR A 47 13.42 -0.58 -11.23
C TYR A 47 12.63 0.73 -11.12
N GLN A 48 12.00 0.91 -9.97
CA GLN A 48 11.36 2.14 -9.54
C GLN A 48 11.75 2.40 -8.09
N ALA A 49 12.09 3.63 -7.76
CA ALA A 49 12.33 4.09 -6.40
C ALA A 49 11.63 5.43 -6.21
N MET A 50 10.86 5.57 -5.13
CA MET A 50 10.05 6.76 -4.88
C MET A 50 10.26 7.25 -3.45
N ILE A 51 10.17 8.57 -3.29
CA ILE A 51 10.01 9.24 -2.00
C ILE A 51 8.68 9.99 -2.09
N VAL A 52 7.73 9.62 -1.25
CA VAL A 52 6.34 10.08 -1.31
C VAL A 52 5.87 10.61 0.04
N ALA A 53 4.75 11.32 0.07
CA ALA A 53 4.21 11.94 1.28
C ALA A 53 3.94 10.96 2.44
N GLY A 54 3.56 9.74 2.12
CA GLY A 54 3.23 8.71 3.09
C GLY A 54 1.76 8.75 3.53
N LEU A 55 1.33 7.68 4.19
CA LEU A 55 -0.05 7.54 4.63
C LEU A 55 -0.30 8.25 5.95
N ASN A 56 -1.53 8.76 6.12
CA ASN A 56 -2.02 9.35 7.35
C ASN A 56 -2.78 8.30 8.18
N PRO A 57 -2.36 8.01 9.41
CA PRO A 57 -2.95 6.94 10.22
C PRO A 57 -4.36 7.25 10.74
N ASN A 58 -4.85 8.47 10.59
CA ASN A 58 -6.22 8.84 10.97
C ASN A 58 -7.28 8.02 10.21
N GLY A 59 -6.96 7.57 9.00
CA GLY A 59 -7.82 6.73 8.18
C GLY A 59 -7.63 5.23 8.38
N PHE A 60 -6.74 4.79 9.27
CA PHE A 60 -6.51 3.37 9.51
C PHE A 60 -7.63 2.78 10.35
N ASP A 61 -8.22 1.70 9.87
CA ASP A 61 -9.28 1.00 10.60
C ASP A 61 -9.12 -0.53 10.54
N ARG A 62 -10.02 -1.24 11.22
CA ARG A 62 -9.99 -2.71 11.26
C ARG A 62 -10.43 -3.38 9.96
N ASN A 63 -11.29 -2.72 9.17
CA ASN A 63 -11.94 -3.32 8.02
C ASN A 63 -11.11 -3.12 6.76
N THR A 64 -10.46 -1.97 6.66
CA THR A 64 -9.70 -1.54 5.49
C THR A 64 -8.21 -1.36 5.78
N TRP A 65 -7.77 -1.76 6.98
CA TRP A 65 -6.40 -1.67 7.47
C TRP A 65 -5.81 -0.27 7.22
N VAL A 66 -4.88 -0.10 6.25
CA VAL A 66 -4.29 1.20 5.92
C VAL A 66 -4.93 1.88 4.70
N ALA A 67 -5.92 1.24 4.08
CA ALA A 67 -6.52 1.72 2.84
C ALA A 67 -7.17 3.11 2.94
N GLY A 68 -7.71 3.46 4.10
CA GLY A 68 -8.29 4.77 4.36
C GLY A 68 -7.27 5.89 4.64
N GLY A 69 -5.98 5.55 4.76
CA GLY A 69 -4.94 6.51 5.15
C GLY A 69 -4.33 7.31 4.01
N LYS A 70 -4.81 7.18 2.78
CA LYS A 70 -4.32 8.00 1.66
C LYS A 70 -4.63 9.47 1.91
N GLN A 71 -3.67 10.33 1.60
CA GLN A 71 -3.89 11.78 1.64
C GLN A 71 -4.66 12.23 0.38
N GLY A 72 -5.39 13.34 0.47
CA GLY A 72 -6.24 13.80 -0.62
C GLY A 72 -5.47 14.33 -1.82
N ILE A 73 -6.03 14.20 -3.04
CA ILE A 73 -5.40 14.69 -4.27
C ILE A 73 -5.38 16.23 -4.32
N PHE A 74 -6.32 16.88 -3.65
CA PHE A 74 -6.53 18.34 -3.71
C PHE A 74 -6.40 19.01 -2.34
N GLU A 75 -6.01 18.25 -1.31
CA GLU A 75 -5.74 18.74 0.03
C GLU A 75 -4.23 18.91 0.23
N GLU A 76 -3.82 19.64 1.25
CA GLU A 76 -2.43 19.72 1.63
C GLU A 76 -1.94 18.36 2.13
N ASP A 77 -0.96 17.77 1.42
CA ASP A 77 -0.32 16.57 1.87
C ASP A 77 0.63 16.88 3.02
N ASN A 78 0.52 16.13 4.10
CA ASN A 78 1.46 16.23 5.19
C ASN A 78 2.70 15.38 4.90
N PHE A 79 3.82 16.04 4.67
CA PHE A 79 5.12 15.45 4.34
C PHE A 79 6.05 15.32 5.57
N SER A 80 5.50 15.32 6.78
CA SER A 80 6.32 15.30 8.01
C SER A 80 7.11 14.00 8.17
N SER A 81 6.58 12.89 7.66
CA SER A 81 7.30 11.61 7.59
C SER A 81 7.11 10.98 6.22
N PRO A 82 8.06 11.20 5.30
CA PRO A 82 8.00 10.64 3.97
C PRO A 82 8.06 9.11 4.00
N ALA A 83 7.42 8.51 3.02
CA ALA A 83 7.53 7.09 2.76
C ALA A 83 8.49 6.82 1.59
N TYR A 84 9.17 5.70 1.68
CA TYR A 84 10.10 5.21 0.67
C TYR A 84 9.49 3.99 0.00
N VAL A 85 9.46 4.01 -1.32
CA VAL A 85 8.95 2.91 -2.12
C VAL A 85 10.05 2.42 -3.05
N ALA A 86 10.22 1.11 -3.13
CA ALA A 86 11.11 0.49 -4.10
C ALA A 86 10.39 -0.65 -4.79
N ARG A 87 10.58 -0.79 -6.10
CA ARG A 87 10.07 -1.90 -6.90
C ARG A 87 11.15 -2.39 -7.86
N LEU A 88 11.23 -3.70 -8.02
CA LEU A 88 12.06 -4.37 -9.00
C LEU A 88 11.21 -5.37 -9.78
N ASP A 89 11.24 -5.29 -11.10
CA ASP A 89 10.57 -6.20 -12.00
C ASP A 89 11.58 -6.95 -12.86
N TYR A 90 11.50 -8.27 -12.86
CA TYR A 90 12.21 -9.13 -13.79
C TYR A 90 11.36 -9.41 -15.02
N LYS A 91 11.94 -9.27 -16.20
CA LYS A 91 11.27 -9.50 -17.49
C LYS A 91 12.19 -10.16 -18.55
N GLY A 92 13.18 -10.88 -18.12
CA GLY A 92 14.16 -11.53 -18.99
C GLY A 92 13.61 -12.72 -19.79
N VAL A 93 12.49 -13.31 -19.37
CA VAL A 93 11.86 -14.43 -20.09
C VAL A 93 10.61 -13.93 -20.81
N PRO A 94 10.49 -14.14 -22.14
CA PRO A 94 9.31 -13.75 -22.89
C PRO A 94 8.01 -14.29 -22.28
N GLY A 95 7.07 -13.39 -22.02
CA GLY A 95 5.79 -13.71 -21.40
C GLY A 95 5.80 -13.82 -19.88
N LEU A 96 6.97 -13.85 -19.22
CA LEU A 96 7.09 -13.87 -17.77
C LEU A 96 7.49 -12.49 -17.24
N ARG A 97 6.74 -11.98 -16.26
CA ARG A 97 7.13 -10.84 -15.44
C ARG A 97 6.98 -11.24 -13.98
N VAL A 98 8.00 -11.01 -13.20
CA VAL A 98 7.98 -11.21 -11.74
C VAL A 98 8.44 -9.92 -11.09
N GLY A 99 7.62 -9.39 -10.19
CA GLY A 99 7.88 -8.14 -9.51
C GLY A 99 7.86 -8.28 -8.00
N ALA A 100 8.64 -7.47 -7.34
CA ALA A 100 8.58 -7.29 -5.90
C ALA A 100 8.62 -5.81 -5.58
N SER A 101 7.83 -5.35 -4.60
CA SER A 101 7.89 -3.98 -4.12
C SER A 101 7.86 -3.92 -2.60
N PHE A 102 8.41 -2.83 -2.09
CA PHE A 102 8.49 -2.54 -0.68
C PHE A 102 8.12 -1.08 -0.43
N TYR A 103 7.22 -0.85 0.51
CA TYR A 103 6.85 0.47 1.02
C TYR A 103 7.25 0.58 2.48
N TYR A 104 7.89 1.67 2.85
CA TYR A 104 8.34 1.93 4.20
C TYR A 104 8.09 3.37 4.61
N CYS A 105 7.30 3.57 5.66
CA CYS A 105 7.17 4.83 6.37
C CYS A 105 7.67 4.66 7.80
N ALA A 106 8.61 5.50 8.21
CA ALA A 106 9.24 5.37 9.53
C ALA A 106 8.29 5.74 10.67
N ASP A 107 7.41 6.71 10.41
CA ASP A 107 6.44 7.19 11.40
C ASP A 107 5.23 7.81 10.71
N ALA A 108 4.26 6.99 10.33
CA ALA A 108 3.01 7.50 9.78
C ALA A 108 2.28 8.44 10.77
N GLY A 109 2.48 8.29 12.07
CA GLY A 109 1.90 9.16 13.10
C GLY A 109 2.23 10.63 12.89
N SER A 110 3.42 10.93 12.40
CA SER A 110 3.86 12.30 12.11
C SER A 110 3.13 12.95 10.92
N ASN A 111 2.43 12.17 10.10
CA ASN A 111 1.61 12.68 9.00
C ASN A 111 0.17 13.00 9.44
N SER A 112 -0.15 12.79 10.71
CA SER A 112 -1.44 13.14 11.30
C SER A 112 -1.46 14.60 11.76
N ASP A 113 -2.58 15.27 11.60
CA ASP A 113 -2.88 16.55 12.23
C ASP A 113 -3.05 16.43 13.78
N LYS A 114 -3.09 15.20 14.28
CA LYS A 114 -3.24 14.85 15.70
C LYS A 114 -1.95 14.27 16.29
N LEU A 115 -0.83 14.88 15.97
CA LEU A 115 0.52 14.43 16.40
C LEU A 115 0.61 14.11 17.89
N ASP A 116 0.05 14.95 18.73
CA ASP A 116 0.09 14.80 20.20
C ASP A 116 -0.72 13.61 20.72
N SER A 117 -1.54 13.00 19.86
CA SER A 117 -2.36 11.86 20.25
C SER A 117 -1.61 10.51 20.18
N TYR A 118 -0.48 10.47 19.47
CA TYR A 118 0.31 9.24 19.33
C TYR A 118 1.46 9.21 20.37
N SER A 119 1.35 8.33 21.33
CA SER A 119 2.36 8.16 22.39
C SER A 119 3.68 7.53 21.90
N SER A 120 3.70 7.00 20.68
CA SER A 120 4.86 6.32 20.09
C SER A 120 4.77 6.36 18.57
N LYS A 121 5.91 6.23 17.90
CA LYS A 121 6.00 6.13 16.43
C LYS A 121 5.10 5.05 15.87
N VAL A 122 4.59 5.29 14.67
CA VAL A 122 3.72 4.38 13.91
C VAL A 122 4.43 3.93 12.62
N PRO A 123 5.42 3.03 12.72
CA PRO A 123 6.11 2.55 11.53
C PRO A 123 5.19 1.64 10.71
N LEU A 124 5.19 1.85 9.39
CA LEU A 124 4.43 1.07 8.43
C LEU A 124 5.37 0.43 7.41
N ARG A 125 5.20 -0.86 7.19
CA ARG A 125 5.95 -1.64 6.20
C ARG A 125 4.97 -2.47 5.39
N ILE A 126 5.06 -2.38 4.06
CA ILE A 126 4.27 -3.19 3.15
C ILE A 126 5.22 -3.83 2.15
N PHE A 127 5.12 -5.13 2.00
CA PHE A 127 5.83 -5.90 0.99
C PHE A 127 4.81 -6.51 0.03
N THR A 128 5.09 -6.43 -1.27
CA THR A 128 4.28 -7.10 -2.28
C THR A 128 5.18 -7.89 -3.22
N ALA A 129 4.70 -9.04 -3.66
CA ALA A 129 5.30 -9.79 -4.74
C ALA A 129 4.21 -10.18 -5.73
N ASP A 130 4.48 -10.03 -7.01
CA ASP A 130 3.56 -10.38 -8.08
C ASP A 130 4.27 -11.13 -9.20
N ALA A 131 3.54 -12.01 -9.84
CA ALA A 131 4.00 -12.72 -11.02
C ALA A 131 2.91 -12.75 -12.07
N GLN A 132 3.31 -12.56 -13.31
CA GLN A 132 2.43 -12.70 -14.47
C GLN A 132 3.14 -13.56 -15.50
N TYR A 133 2.43 -14.58 -15.99
CA TYR A 133 2.85 -15.36 -17.14
C TYR A 133 1.78 -15.25 -18.24
N ARG A 134 2.22 -14.97 -19.46
CA ARG A 134 1.34 -14.86 -20.62
C ARG A 134 1.98 -15.53 -21.83
N ASN A 135 1.26 -16.47 -22.39
CA ASN A 135 1.61 -17.07 -23.67
C ASN A 135 0.35 -17.09 -24.61
N LYS A 136 0.47 -17.76 -25.74
CA LYS A 136 -0.64 -17.87 -26.71
C LYS A 136 -1.90 -18.55 -26.14
N TYR A 137 -1.75 -19.43 -25.17
CA TYR A 137 -2.81 -20.30 -24.66
C TYR A 137 -3.25 -19.99 -23.25
N VAL A 138 -2.35 -19.42 -22.43
CA VAL A 138 -2.56 -19.24 -20.98
C VAL A 138 -2.15 -17.83 -20.56
N ILE A 139 -2.96 -17.23 -19.71
CA ILE A 139 -2.60 -16.04 -18.94
C ILE A 139 -2.82 -16.41 -17.48
N ALA A 140 -1.73 -16.37 -16.70
CA ALA A 140 -1.77 -16.61 -15.27
C ALA A 140 -1.22 -15.37 -14.54
N ARG A 141 -1.84 -15.01 -13.42
CA ARG A 141 -1.39 -13.92 -12.53
C ARG A 141 -1.54 -14.38 -11.09
N GLY A 142 -0.62 -13.95 -10.24
CA GLY A 142 -0.68 -14.13 -8.81
C GLY A 142 0.00 -12.98 -8.11
N ASN A 143 -0.49 -12.62 -6.93
CA ASN A 143 0.12 -11.61 -6.09
C ASN A 143 0.03 -12.00 -4.62
N ILE A 144 0.98 -11.51 -3.84
CA ILE A 144 1.00 -11.62 -2.39
C ILE A 144 1.26 -10.23 -1.84
N VAL A 145 0.49 -9.84 -0.86
CA VAL A 145 0.67 -8.59 -0.09
C VAL A 145 0.86 -8.97 1.37
N TYR A 146 1.91 -8.45 1.98
CA TYR A 146 2.16 -8.56 3.41
C TYR A 146 2.40 -7.17 3.99
N GLY A 147 1.65 -6.82 5.01
CA GLY A 147 1.78 -5.55 5.71
C GLY A 147 2.05 -5.73 7.20
N ASN A 148 2.84 -4.83 7.77
CA ASN A 148 3.11 -4.74 9.20
C ASN A 148 2.97 -3.29 9.65
N LEU A 149 2.12 -3.07 10.66
CA LEU A 149 1.84 -1.79 11.28
C LEU A 149 2.35 -1.81 12.73
N GLY A 150 3.34 -0.97 13.00
CA GLY A 150 3.80 -0.76 14.37
C GLY A 150 2.81 0.09 15.16
N ASN A 151 2.84 -0.05 16.49
CA ASN A 151 1.95 0.69 17.40
C ASN A 151 0.46 0.65 17.02
N SER A 152 -0.01 -0.46 16.47
CA SER A 152 -1.41 -0.64 16.04
C SER A 152 -2.41 -0.40 17.18
N THR A 153 -2.03 -0.69 18.42
CA THR A 153 -2.85 -0.41 19.60
C THR A 153 -2.98 1.09 19.85
N GLY A 154 -1.90 1.85 19.67
CA GLY A 154 -1.91 3.32 19.78
C GLY A 154 -2.81 3.95 18.69
N VAL A 155 -2.65 3.53 17.46
CA VAL A 155 -3.50 3.95 16.32
C VAL A 155 -4.97 3.64 16.63
N SER A 156 -5.27 2.46 17.12
CA SER A 156 -6.64 2.07 17.45
C SER A 156 -7.25 2.94 18.54
N LYS A 157 -6.49 3.30 19.57
CA LYS A 157 -6.97 4.19 20.64
C LYS A 157 -7.27 5.60 20.14
N VAL A 158 -6.42 6.15 19.27
CA VAL A 158 -6.62 7.49 18.69
C VAL A 158 -7.86 7.50 17.77
N ASN A 159 -7.97 6.50 16.90
CA ASN A 159 -9.05 6.43 15.92
C ASN A 159 -10.41 6.15 16.54
N ILE A 160 -10.48 5.52 17.72
CA ILE A 160 -11.74 5.35 18.47
C ILE A 160 -12.26 6.68 19.00
N GLY A 161 -11.39 7.56 19.43
CA GLY A 161 -11.79 8.92 19.81
C GLY A 161 -12.44 9.70 18.65
N GLN A 162 -12.23 9.25 17.42
CA GLN A 162 -12.73 9.88 16.19
C GLN A 162 -13.92 9.15 15.57
N SER A 163 -13.90 7.81 15.56
CA SER A 163 -15.03 7.05 15.06
C SER A 163 -16.10 7.00 16.12
N ASN A 164 -17.16 7.64 15.79
CA ASN A 164 -18.40 7.69 16.47
C ASN A 164 -18.71 6.54 17.47
N LYS A 165 -18.64 6.75 18.69
CA LYS A 165 -19.69 7.16 19.61
C LYS A 165 -20.90 6.24 19.78
N SER A 166 -20.97 5.11 19.08
CA SER A 166 -21.88 4.05 19.45
C SER A 166 -21.37 3.38 20.73
N PRO A 167 -22.15 3.30 21.80
CA PRO A 167 -21.77 2.56 23.00
C PRO A 167 -21.49 1.08 22.76
N TYR A 168 -21.85 0.58 21.57
CA TYR A 168 -21.60 -0.79 21.12
C TYR A 168 -20.33 -0.94 20.27
N SER A 169 -19.70 0.15 19.83
CA SER A 169 -18.43 0.07 19.11
C SER A 169 -17.29 -0.18 20.10
N ARG A 170 -17.21 -1.40 20.59
CA ARG A 170 -16.03 -1.85 21.31
C ARG A 170 -14.84 -1.77 20.36
N LEU A 171 -13.72 -1.36 20.96
CA LEU A 171 -12.40 -1.33 20.38
C LEU A 171 -12.09 -2.63 19.65
N ILE A 172 -12.26 -2.63 18.32
CA ILE A 172 -11.68 -3.67 17.53
C ILE A 172 -10.42 -3.06 16.92
N PRO A 173 -9.26 -3.49 17.41
CA PRO A 173 -8.00 -2.86 17.04
C PRO A 173 -7.71 -3.04 15.55
N VAL A 174 -7.03 -2.06 14.95
CA VAL A 174 -6.39 -2.23 13.65
C VAL A 174 -5.37 -3.36 13.76
N ALA A 175 -5.40 -4.29 12.82
CA ALA A 175 -4.49 -5.43 12.85
C ALA A 175 -3.03 -4.99 12.76
N LYS A 176 -2.16 -5.65 13.51
CA LYS A 176 -0.72 -5.44 13.43
C LYS A 176 -0.16 -5.94 12.09
N ASN A 177 -0.69 -7.02 11.58
CA ASN A 177 -0.29 -7.61 10.31
C ASN A 177 -1.50 -7.81 9.41
N ALA A 178 -1.31 -7.65 8.11
CA ALA A 178 -2.27 -7.93 7.08
C ALA A 178 -1.62 -8.76 5.98
N VAL A 179 -2.32 -9.79 5.48
CA VAL A 179 -1.85 -10.67 4.42
C VAL A 179 -2.97 -10.88 3.41
N SER A 180 -2.63 -10.83 2.12
CA SER A 180 -3.51 -11.22 1.03
C SER A 180 -2.73 -11.99 -0.03
N TYR A 181 -3.35 -12.97 -0.67
CA TYR A 181 -2.79 -13.79 -1.74
C TYR A 181 -3.85 -14.17 -2.76
#